data_e91d3f400fe4b711de2e5dcb583582b7
#
_entry.id   e91d3f400fe4b711de2e5dcb583582b7
#
_cell.length_a   1.000
_cell.length_b   1.000
_cell.length_c   1.000
_cell.angle_alpha   90.00
_cell.angle_beta   90.00
_cell.angle_gamma   90.00
#
_symmetry.space_group_name_H-M   'P 1'
#
loop_
_entity.id
_entity.type
_entity.pdbx_description
1 polymer ?
#
loop_
_entity_poly.entity_id
_entity_poly.type
_entity_poly.pdbx_seq_one_letter_code
_entity_poly.pdbx_strand_id
1 'polypeptide(L)'
;MNDTADLDNLFSAATGLVPVLQGEVGDHAAGWVSPGADNAATLRQLYAVIRETNPEAGAAFWSASCWNHLNWQPVAIALLAVHHFALLPKVGCMSQCLRQGGVAGFRLPSPHCVRGARKHLIREAGCQLRELAESLIADMSRLARETDHQEFASVKQITARRLLADRILGLLLRFGHRDPGLGNEELRDYACTWLEAAGLASMSALTPVTLSNGREQLVLERKACCMAYLCADGAICDSCPTQQSREMRLRRQKEYWEHHA
;
A
#
# COMPACT_ATOMS: atom_id res chain seq x y z
N MET A 1 -17.22 10.33 22.83
CA MET A 1 -16.08 10.35 21.87
C MET A 1 -16.64 10.83 20.57
N ASN A 2 -15.96 11.75 19.88
CA ASN A 2 -16.50 12.39 18.68
C ASN A 2 -15.74 11.84 17.45
N ASP A 3 -16.35 10.86 16.77
CA ASP A 3 -15.75 10.21 15.59
C ASP A 3 -15.34 11.18 14.49
N THR A 4 -16.11 12.28 14.31
CA THR A 4 -15.78 13.32 13.32
C THR A 4 -14.48 14.04 13.67
N ALA A 5 -14.32 14.48 14.92
CA ALA A 5 -13.09 15.15 15.35
C ALA A 5 -11.86 14.22 15.28
N ASP A 6 -12.04 12.94 15.58
CA ASP A 6 -10.97 11.94 15.49
C ASP A 6 -10.55 11.70 14.02
N LEU A 7 -11.51 11.68 13.08
CA LEU A 7 -11.20 11.60 11.65
C LEU A 7 -10.54 12.88 11.13
N ASP A 8 -10.97 14.06 11.56
CA ASP A 8 -10.34 15.33 11.18
C ASP A 8 -8.86 15.35 11.61
N ASN A 9 -8.56 14.85 12.80
CA ASN A 9 -7.19 14.69 13.29
C ASN A 9 -6.40 13.68 12.44
N LEU A 10 -6.98 12.53 12.10
CA LEU A 10 -6.37 11.53 11.23
C LEU A 10 -6.08 12.11 9.83
N PHE A 11 -7.02 12.82 9.22
CA PHE A 11 -6.86 13.41 7.89
C PHE A 11 -5.82 14.54 7.89
N SER A 12 -5.79 15.35 8.95
CA SER A 12 -4.76 16.38 9.14
C SER A 12 -3.38 15.76 9.25
N ALA A 13 -3.22 14.71 10.06
CA ALA A 13 -1.95 13.98 10.17
C ALA A 13 -1.54 13.30 8.87
N ALA A 14 -2.48 12.70 8.14
CA ALA A 14 -2.23 12.08 6.85
C ALA A 14 -1.72 13.09 5.82
N THR A 15 -2.38 14.25 5.72
CA THR A 15 -1.99 15.36 4.83
C THR A 15 -0.62 15.94 5.23
N GLY A 16 -0.35 16.02 6.53
CA GLY A 16 0.97 16.47 7.05
C GLY A 16 2.12 15.50 6.70
N LEU A 17 1.83 14.20 6.59
CA LEU A 17 2.82 13.20 6.16
C LEU A 17 3.01 13.18 4.64
N VAL A 18 1.91 13.26 3.89
CA VAL A 18 1.88 13.21 2.42
C VAL A 18 0.81 14.19 1.93
N PRO A 19 1.15 15.35 1.37
CA PRO A 19 0.20 16.41 1.01
C PRO A 19 -0.97 15.98 0.10
N VAL A 20 -0.77 14.95 -0.72
CA VAL A 20 -1.82 14.41 -1.61
C VAL A 20 -2.73 13.36 -0.92
N LEU A 21 -2.47 13.01 0.33
CA LEU A 21 -3.30 12.08 1.12
C LEU A 21 -4.41 12.86 1.85
N GLN A 22 -5.22 13.58 1.07
CA GLN A 22 -6.33 14.40 1.56
C GLN A 22 -7.59 13.55 1.68
N GLY A 23 -8.15 13.49 2.89
CA GLY A 23 -9.36 12.74 3.19
C GLY A 23 -10.54 13.64 3.52
N GLU A 24 -11.73 13.16 3.22
CA GLU A 24 -12.99 13.74 3.66
C GLU A 24 -14.02 12.64 3.92
N VAL A 25 -15.07 12.96 4.70
CA VAL A 25 -16.24 12.10 4.85
C VAL A 25 -17.25 12.48 3.78
N GLY A 26 -17.71 11.49 3.01
CA GLY A 26 -18.70 11.74 1.96
C GLY A 26 -18.96 10.49 1.12
N ASP A 27 -20.05 10.55 0.35
CA ASP A 27 -20.45 9.48 -0.55
C ASP A 27 -19.50 9.34 -1.74
N HIS A 28 -19.60 8.19 -2.40
CA HIS A 28 -18.90 7.94 -3.66
C HIS A 28 -19.30 9.00 -4.71
N ALA A 29 -18.32 9.48 -5.46
CA ALA A 29 -18.54 10.42 -6.55
C ALA A 29 -18.23 9.77 -7.91
N ALA A 30 -18.94 10.18 -8.94
CA ALA A 30 -18.69 9.73 -10.31
C ALA A 30 -17.22 10.04 -10.71
N GLY A 31 -16.57 9.09 -11.38
CA GLY A 31 -15.16 9.21 -11.77
C GLY A 31 -14.15 8.91 -10.66
N TRP A 32 -14.61 8.46 -9.49
CA TRP A 32 -13.76 7.95 -8.43
C TRP A 32 -13.71 6.42 -8.47
N VAL A 33 -12.61 5.82 -8.01
CA VAL A 33 -12.51 4.37 -7.84
C VAL A 33 -13.03 3.99 -6.47
N SER A 34 -13.98 3.05 -6.42
CA SER A 34 -14.56 2.56 -5.16
C SER A 34 -14.90 1.07 -5.29
N PRO A 35 -14.73 0.26 -4.23
CA PRO A 35 -15.17 -1.13 -4.24
C PRO A 35 -16.68 -1.24 -4.55
N GLY A 36 -17.02 -2.14 -5.49
CA GLY A 36 -18.41 -2.40 -5.89
C GLY A 36 -19.03 -1.36 -6.84
N ALA A 37 -18.31 -0.29 -7.22
CA ALA A 37 -18.75 0.66 -8.24
C ALA A 37 -18.32 0.21 -9.66
N ASP A 38 -18.88 0.85 -10.69
CA ASP A 38 -18.34 0.71 -12.06
C ASP A 38 -17.06 1.56 -12.20
N ASN A 39 -15.94 0.89 -12.08
CA ASN A 39 -14.61 1.51 -12.12
C ASN A 39 -13.98 1.53 -13.53
N ALA A 40 -14.65 0.96 -14.56
CA ALA A 40 -14.01 0.69 -15.85
C ALA A 40 -13.42 1.93 -16.54
N ALA A 41 -14.17 3.03 -16.59
CA ALA A 41 -13.70 4.26 -17.22
C ALA A 41 -12.50 4.88 -16.48
N THR A 42 -12.57 4.94 -15.14
CA THR A 42 -11.52 5.52 -14.30
C THR A 42 -10.25 4.66 -14.31
N LEU A 43 -10.38 3.32 -14.33
CA LEU A 43 -9.24 2.40 -14.45
C LEU A 43 -8.54 2.54 -15.81
N ARG A 44 -9.29 2.67 -16.93
CA ARG A 44 -8.69 2.94 -18.26
C ARG A 44 -7.95 4.27 -18.27
N GLN A 45 -8.54 5.30 -17.68
CA GLN A 45 -7.90 6.62 -17.60
C GLN A 45 -6.60 6.56 -16.79
N LEU A 46 -6.59 5.93 -15.62
CA LEU A 46 -5.38 5.76 -14.82
C LEU A 46 -4.29 5.01 -15.59
N TYR A 47 -4.66 3.90 -16.24
CA TYR A 47 -3.73 3.11 -17.01
C TYR A 47 -3.16 3.88 -18.21
N ALA A 48 -4.00 4.63 -18.93
CA ALA A 48 -3.58 5.46 -20.07
C ALA A 48 -2.55 6.52 -19.63
N VAL A 49 -2.80 7.22 -18.53
CA VAL A 49 -1.87 8.22 -17.99
C VAL A 49 -0.53 7.59 -17.60
N ILE A 50 -0.54 6.43 -16.94
CA ILE A 50 0.69 5.72 -16.57
C ILE A 50 1.48 5.31 -17.83
N ARG A 51 0.79 4.81 -18.86
CA ARG A 51 1.39 4.42 -20.14
C ARG A 51 1.98 5.61 -20.88
N GLU A 52 1.26 6.73 -20.93
CA GLU A 52 1.71 7.97 -21.60
C GLU A 52 2.93 8.57 -20.91
N THR A 53 2.99 8.47 -19.59
CA THR A 53 4.14 8.97 -18.81
C THR A 53 5.38 8.08 -18.91
N ASN A 54 5.19 6.76 -19.14
CA ASN A 54 6.28 5.76 -19.19
C ASN A 54 6.09 4.80 -20.36
N PRO A 55 6.12 5.30 -21.62
CA PRO A 55 5.76 4.49 -22.80
C PRO A 55 6.71 3.30 -23.03
N GLU A 56 7.98 3.40 -22.60
CA GLU A 56 9.01 2.38 -22.75
C GLU A 56 8.87 1.21 -21.77
N ALA A 57 8.20 1.43 -20.61
CA ALA A 57 8.21 0.48 -19.51
C ALA A 57 7.33 -0.78 -19.73
N GLY A 58 6.36 -0.71 -20.65
CA GLY A 58 5.54 -1.84 -21.07
C GLY A 58 4.41 -2.23 -20.10
N ALA A 59 3.50 -3.08 -20.60
CA ALA A 59 2.25 -3.45 -19.93
C ALA A 59 2.43 -4.05 -18.52
N ALA A 60 3.53 -4.75 -18.28
CA ALA A 60 3.83 -5.33 -16.96
C ALA A 60 4.06 -4.26 -15.90
N PHE A 61 4.78 -3.19 -16.24
CA PHE A 61 4.95 -2.04 -15.36
C PHE A 61 3.66 -1.25 -15.21
N TRP A 62 2.97 -0.94 -16.33
CA TRP A 62 1.76 -0.11 -16.29
C TRP A 62 0.68 -0.74 -15.41
N SER A 63 0.46 -2.06 -15.51
CA SER A 63 -0.51 -2.77 -14.69
C SER A 63 -0.11 -2.84 -13.21
N ALA A 64 1.17 -3.07 -12.91
CA ALA A 64 1.68 -3.06 -11.54
C ALA A 64 1.64 -1.66 -10.94
N SER A 65 1.93 -0.61 -11.72
CA SER A 65 1.84 0.79 -11.30
C SER A 65 0.39 1.19 -11.04
N CYS A 66 -0.54 0.83 -11.93
CA CYS A 66 -1.97 1.04 -11.72
C CYS A 66 -2.43 0.43 -10.38
N TRP A 67 -2.07 -0.83 -10.11
CA TRP A 67 -2.34 -1.48 -8.82
C TRP A 67 -1.70 -0.75 -7.63
N ASN A 68 -0.47 -0.29 -7.77
CA ASN A 68 0.21 0.46 -6.72
C ASN A 68 -0.47 1.80 -6.40
N HIS A 69 -1.03 2.47 -7.41
CA HIS A 69 -1.85 3.68 -7.22
C HIS A 69 -3.15 3.39 -6.45
N LEU A 70 -3.77 2.24 -6.66
CA LEU A 70 -5.05 1.90 -6.04
C LEU A 70 -4.92 1.43 -4.58
N ASN A 71 -3.79 0.84 -4.19
CA ASN A 71 -3.66 0.26 -2.85
C ASN A 71 -2.93 1.16 -1.84
N TRP A 72 -2.29 2.28 -2.25
CA TRP A 72 -1.43 3.02 -1.35
C TRP A 72 -2.19 3.83 -0.30
N GLN A 73 -3.30 4.51 -0.68
CA GLN A 73 -4.08 5.33 0.25
C GLN A 73 -4.80 4.48 1.32
N PRO A 74 -5.54 3.41 0.95
CA PRO A 74 -6.19 2.56 1.94
C PRO A 74 -5.20 1.96 2.94
N VAL A 75 -4.04 1.49 2.47
CA VAL A 75 -3.00 0.93 3.35
C VAL A 75 -2.41 2.01 4.25
N ALA A 76 -2.10 3.20 3.70
CA ALA A 76 -1.51 4.29 4.48
C ALA A 76 -2.47 4.76 5.59
N ILE A 77 -3.75 4.95 5.27
CA ILE A 77 -4.76 5.37 6.25
C ILE A 77 -5.03 4.28 7.29
N ALA A 78 -5.12 3.01 6.89
CA ALA A 78 -5.33 1.91 7.83
C ALA A 78 -4.17 1.82 8.85
N LEU A 79 -2.92 1.86 8.39
CA LEU A 79 -1.78 1.79 9.30
C LEU A 79 -1.68 3.03 10.20
N LEU A 80 -1.84 4.23 9.64
CA LEU A 80 -1.81 5.47 10.42
C LEU A 80 -2.90 5.47 11.50
N ALA A 81 -4.13 5.12 11.15
CA ALA A 81 -5.26 5.06 12.06
C ALA A 81 -5.03 4.06 13.21
N VAL A 82 -4.59 2.85 12.89
CA VAL A 82 -4.38 1.78 13.87
C VAL A 82 -3.18 2.07 14.79
N HIS A 83 -2.05 2.48 14.21
CA HIS A 83 -0.80 2.59 14.97
C HIS A 83 -0.63 3.93 15.69
N HIS A 84 -1.21 5.02 15.18
CA HIS A 84 -1.09 6.35 15.79
C HIS A 84 -2.33 6.81 16.56
N PHE A 85 -3.53 6.43 16.07
CA PHE A 85 -4.77 6.95 16.64
C PHE A 85 -5.58 5.92 17.43
N ALA A 86 -5.18 4.65 17.44
CA ALA A 86 -5.89 3.54 18.08
C ALA A 86 -7.38 3.46 17.66
N LEU A 87 -7.65 3.76 16.41
CA LEU A 87 -8.97 3.70 15.78
C LEU A 87 -8.86 3.12 14.37
N LEU A 88 -9.99 2.72 13.80
CA LEU A 88 -10.09 2.24 12.44
C LEU A 88 -11.36 2.75 11.76
N PRO A 89 -11.26 3.60 10.74
CA PRO A 89 -12.39 3.96 9.90
C PRO A 89 -12.69 2.85 8.87
N LYS A 90 -13.78 3.00 8.11
CA LYS A 90 -14.18 2.04 7.06
C LYS A 90 -13.32 2.16 5.79
N VAL A 91 -12.02 1.82 5.89
CA VAL A 91 -11.09 1.89 4.76
C VAL A 91 -11.44 0.91 3.63
N GLY A 92 -12.12 -0.19 3.94
CA GLY A 92 -12.60 -1.16 2.94
C GLY A 92 -13.64 -0.61 1.96
N CYS A 93 -14.28 0.51 2.32
CA CYS A 93 -15.27 1.21 1.48
C CYS A 93 -14.72 2.55 0.95
N MET A 94 -13.40 2.76 0.99
CA MET A 94 -12.77 4.00 0.56
C MET A 94 -13.00 4.26 -0.93
N SER A 95 -13.48 5.46 -1.27
CA SER A 95 -13.46 5.98 -2.64
C SER A 95 -12.19 6.79 -2.86
N GLN A 96 -11.55 6.63 -4.02
CA GLN A 96 -10.26 7.23 -4.34
C GLN A 96 -10.36 8.10 -5.58
N CYS A 97 -9.88 9.35 -5.50
CA CYS A 97 -9.92 10.30 -6.60
C CYS A 97 -8.73 10.13 -7.54
N LEU A 98 -8.99 10.16 -8.85
CA LEU A 98 -7.95 10.27 -9.86
C LEU A 98 -7.65 11.76 -10.12
N ARG A 99 -6.40 12.20 -9.87
CA ARG A 99 -5.94 13.58 -10.08
C ARG A 99 -4.53 13.57 -10.68
N GLN A 100 -4.28 14.46 -11.65
CA GLN A 100 -2.94 14.80 -12.17
C GLN A 100 -1.99 13.60 -12.36
N GLY A 101 -2.48 12.54 -13.00
CA GLY A 101 -1.65 11.38 -13.33
C GLY A 101 -1.54 10.31 -12.27
N GLY A 102 -2.31 10.39 -11.19
CA GLY A 102 -2.29 9.39 -10.14
C GLY A 102 -3.56 9.35 -9.31
N VAL A 103 -3.53 8.57 -8.25
CA VAL A 103 -4.61 8.52 -7.26
C VAL A 103 -4.23 9.42 -6.08
N ALA A 104 -4.99 10.49 -5.87
CA ALA A 104 -4.76 11.52 -4.85
C ALA A 104 -6.07 12.01 -4.26
N GLY A 105 -6.19 11.95 -2.93
CA GLY A 105 -7.42 12.24 -2.20
C GLY A 105 -8.38 11.05 -2.13
N PHE A 106 -9.14 10.99 -1.04
CA PHE A 106 -10.05 9.88 -0.78
C PHE A 106 -11.28 10.35 0.01
N ARG A 107 -12.35 9.54 -0.05
CA ARG A 107 -13.55 9.68 0.78
C ARG A 107 -13.80 8.43 1.58
N LEU A 108 -14.24 8.62 2.82
CA LEU A 108 -14.81 7.56 3.65
C LEU A 108 -16.33 7.77 3.74
N PRO A 109 -17.14 6.72 3.58
CA PRO A 109 -18.61 6.88 3.49
C PRO A 109 -19.27 7.23 4.81
N SER A 110 -18.54 7.17 5.93
CA SER A 110 -19.07 7.40 7.27
C SER A 110 -17.98 7.89 8.21
N PRO A 111 -18.28 8.76 9.16
CA PRO A 111 -17.33 9.16 10.21
C PRO A 111 -17.12 8.08 11.26
N HIS A 112 -17.87 6.98 11.23
CA HIS A 112 -17.80 5.94 12.24
C HIS A 112 -16.44 5.22 12.26
N CYS A 113 -15.86 5.12 13.46
CA CYS A 113 -14.59 4.43 13.71
C CYS A 113 -14.74 3.32 14.73
N VAL A 114 -14.14 2.16 14.45
CA VAL A 114 -13.94 1.09 15.45
C VAL A 114 -12.77 1.47 16.34
N ARG A 115 -12.86 1.16 17.65
CA ARG A 115 -11.79 1.36 18.62
C ARG A 115 -11.51 0.07 19.37
N GLY A 116 -10.31 -0.07 19.92
CA GLY A 116 -9.95 -1.25 20.68
C GLY A 116 -8.46 -1.48 20.78
N ALA A 117 -8.09 -2.66 21.25
CA ALA A 117 -6.71 -3.07 21.33
C ALA A 117 -6.08 -3.14 19.93
N ARG A 118 -4.81 -2.72 19.80
CA ARG A 118 -4.11 -2.61 18.51
C ARG A 118 -4.20 -3.88 17.65
N LYS A 119 -3.99 -5.06 18.23
CA LYS A 119 -4.14 -6.33 17.50
C LYS A 119 -5.55 -6.59 16.98
N HIS A 120 -6.59 -6.18 17.69
CA HIS A 120 -7.96 -6.27 17.22
C HIS A 120 -8.15 -5.36 16.00
N LEU A 121 -7.72 -4.11 16.10
CA LEU A 121 -7.79 -3.15 15.00
C LEU A 121 -7.00 -3.60 13.76
N ILE A 122 -5.81 -4.22 13.95
CA ILE A 122 -5.03 -4.81 12.86
C ILE A 122 -5.83 -5.90 12.13
N ARG A 123 -6.50 -6.79 12.86
CA ARG A 123 -7.31 -7.86 12.24
C ARG A 123 -8.47 -7.29 11.44
N GLU A 124 -9.21 -6.35 11.99
CA GLU A 124 -10.30 -5.69 11.30
C GLU A 124 -9.82 -4.93 10.05
N ALA A 125 -8.73 -4.16 10.18
CA ALA A 125 -8.14 -3.43 9.07
C ALA A 125 -7.62 -4.35 7.97
N GLY A 126 -6.96 -5.44 8.35
CA GLY A 126 -6.49 -6.46 7.41
C GLY A 126 -7.63 -7.11 6.62
N CYS A 127 -8.74 -7.44 7.28
CA CYS A 127 -9.94 -7.95 6.59
C CYS A 127 -10.50 -6.92 5.61
N GLN A 128 -10.65 -5.65 6.02
CA GLN A 128 -11.11 -4.57 5.14
C GLN A 128 -10.20 -4.36 3.93
N LEU A 129 -8.86 -4.38 4.13
CA LEU A 129 -7.90 -4.26 3.03
C LEU A 129 -7.95 -5.47 2.08
N ARG A 130 -8.21 -6.67 2.59
CA ARG A 130 -8.40 -7.87 1.76
C ARG A 130 -9.61 -7.74 0.86
N GLU A 131 -10.77 -7.38 1.42
CA GLU A 131 -12.03 -7.22 0.67
C GLU A 131 -11.91 -6.14 -0.41
N LEU A 132 -11.33 -4.99 -0.07
CA LEU A 132 -11.04 -3.92 -1.02
C LEU A 132 -10.11 -4.40 -2.14
N ALA A 133 -9.01 -5.09 -1.79
CA ALA A 133 -8.05 -5.58 -2.76
C ALA A 133 -8.66 -6.63 -3.69
N GLU A 134 -9.44 -7.57 -3.17
CA GLU A 134 -10.13 -8.58 -3.97
C GLU A 134 -11.11 -7.95 -4.95
N SER A 135 -11.90 -6.95 -4.51
CA SER A 135 -12.82 -6.20 -5.37
C SER A 135 -12.08 -5.49 -6.51
N LEU A 136 -11.04 -4.71 -6.20
CA LEU A 136 -10.30 -3.95 -7.21
C LEU A 136 -9.51 -4.85 -8.19
N ILE A 137 -8.93 -5.96 -7.72
CA ILE A 137 -8.27 -6.94 -8.57
C ILE A 137 -9.28 -7.62 -9.51
N ALA A 138 -10.48 -7.92 -9.02
CA ALA A 138 -11.56 -8.47 -9.83
C ALA A 138 -11.99 -7.49 -10.94
N ASP A 139 -12.15 -6.20 -10.62
CA ASP A 139 -12.47 -5.16 -11.60
C ASP A 139 -11.37 -5.01 -12.67
N MET A 140 -10.09 -4.93 -12.26
CA MET A 140 -8.97 -4.89 -13.20
C MET A 140 -8.93 -6.14 -14.10
N SER A 141 -9.17 -7.31 -13.52
CA SER A 141 -9.16 -8.59 -14.27
C SER A 141 -10.34 -8.70 -15.23
N ARG A 142 -11.52 -8.21 -14.85
CA ARG A 142 -12.70 -8.14 -15.71
C ARG A 142 -12.44 -7.20 -16.88
N LEU A 143 -11.98 -6.00 -16.60
CA LEU A 143 -11.68 -4.99 -17.61
C LEU A 143 -10.64 -5.48 -18.63
N ALA A 144 -9.57 -6.15 -18.16
CA ALA A 144 -8.55 -6.71 -19.06
C ALA A 144 -9.05 -7.85 -19.98
N ARG A 145 -10.14 -8.53 -19.60
CA ARG A 145 -10.78 -9.52 -20.50
C ARG A 145 -11.72 -8.89 -21.53
N GLU A 146 -12.24 -7.71 -21.24
CA GLU A 146 -13.21 -6.98 -22.06
C GLU A 146 -12.54 -5.99 -23.04
N THR A 147 -11.22 -5.77 -22.89
CA THR A 147 -10.45 -4.81 -23.68
C THR A 147 -9.26 -5.45 -24.38
N ASP A 148 -8.72 -4.76 -25.39
CA ASP A 148 -7.43 -5.13 -25.99
C ASP A 148 -6.30 -4.95 -24.95
N HIS A 149 -5.31 -5.85 -24.96
CA HIS A 149 -4.14 -5.78 -24.08
C HIS A 149 -3.32 -4.49 -24.23
N GLN A 150 -3.42 -3.81 -25.35
CA GLN A 150 -2.79 -2.51 -25.56
C GLN A 150 -3.55 -1.38 -24.88
N GLU A 151 -4.85 -1.52 -24.69
CA GLU A 151 -5.68 -0.53 -24.03
C GLU A 151 -5.66 -0.69 -22.51
N PHE A 152 -5.69 -1.94 -22.04
CA PHE A 152 -5.64 -2.24 -20.62
C PHE A 152 -5.13 -3.65 -20.33
N ALA A 153 -4.15 -3.76 -19.41
CA ALA A 153 -3.68 -5.03 -18.90
C ALA A 153 -3.85 -5.08 -17.36
N SER A 154 -4.28 -6.22 -16.85
CA SER A 154 -4.36 -6.44 -15.40
C SER A 154 -3.04 -6.97 -14.84
N VAL A 155 -2.72 -6.55 -13.62
CA VAL A 155 -1.64 -7.16 -12.84
C VAL A 155 -2.00 -8.59 -12.47
N LYS A 156 -1.03 -9.52 -12.55
CA LYS A 156 -1.25 -10.91 -12.11
C LYS A 156 -1.62 -10.93 -10.63
N GLN A 157 -2.63 -11.69 -10.25
CA GLN A 157 -3.15 -11.76 -8.88
C GLN A 157 -2.06 -12.02 -7.84
N ILE A 158 -1.14 -12.96 -8.10
CA ILE A 158 -0.03 -13.24 -7.18
C ILE A 158 0.92 -12.04 -7.02
N THR A 159 1.17 -11.31 -8.09
CA THR A 159 2.00 -10.09 -8.06
C THR A 159 1.29 -8.98 -7.28
N ALA A 160 0.00 -8.77 -7.52
CA ALA A 160 -0.80 -7.79 -6.79
C ALA A 160 -0.81 -8.06 -5.28
N ARG A 161 -1.00 -9.31 -4.87
CA ARG A 161 -0.98 -9.73 -3.46
C ARG A 161 0.39 -9.51 -2.81
N ARG A 162 1.48 -9.84 -3.50
CA ARG A 162 2.85 -9.61 -3.01
C ARG A 162 3.17 -8.12 -2.90
N LEU A 163 2.77 -7.30 -3.88
CA LEU A 163 2.95 -5.84 -3.84
C LEU A 163 2.17 -5.21 -2.68
N LEU A 164 0.95 -5.69 -2.41
CA LEU A 164 0.15 -5.25 -1.26
C LEU A 164 0.83 -5.62 0.06
N ALA A 165 1.32 -6.85 0.20
CA ALA A 165 2.07 -7.31 1.38
C ALA A 165 3.35 -6.47 1.60
N ASP A 166 4.12 -6.22 0.53
CA ASP A 166 5.32 -5.39 0.57
C ASP A 166 5.00 -3.96 1.01
N ARG A 167 3.84 -3.41 0.59
CA ARG A 167 3.40 -2.07 1.00
C ARG A 167 3.01 -2.03 2.47
N ILE A 168 2.22 -2.98 2.93
CA ILE A 168 1.83 -3.08 4.35
C ILE A 168 3.08 -3.13 5.23
N LEU A 169 4.00 -4.06 4.95
CA LEU A 169 5.20 -4.22 5.75
C LEU A 169 6.17 -3.04 5.63
N GLY A 170 6.31 -2.46 4.45
CA GLY A 170 7.16 -1.29 4.23
C GLY A 170 6.68 -0.05 4.99
N LEU A 171 5.37 0.18 5.07
CA LEU A 171 4.80 1.26 5.86
C LEU A 171 4.86 0.95 7.35
N LEU A 172 4.58 -0.30 7.76
CA LEU A 172 4.71 -0.74 9.16
C LEU A 172 6.13 -0.52 9.69
N LEU A 173 7.16 -0.84 8.92
CA LEU A 173 8.55 -0.55 9.26
C LEU A 173 8.79 0.95 9.46
N ARG A 174 8.28 1.80 8.55
CA ARG A 174 8.44 3.26 8.67
C ARG A 174 7.78 3.83 9.92
N PHE A 175 6.63 3.31 10.33
CA PHE A 175 6.00 3.69 11.58
C PHE A 175 6.76 3.15 12.78
N GLY A 176 7.20 1.90 12.76
CA GLY A 176 7.99 1.30 13.82
C GLY A 176 9.31 2.02 14.08
N HIS A 177 10.02 2.47 13.03
CA HIS A 177 11.25 3.23 13.20
C HIS A 177 11.06 4.62 13.80
N ARG A 178 9.85 5.17 13.78
CA ARG A 178 9.50 6.46 14.39
C ARG A 178 8.94 6.32 15.80
N ASP A 179 8.66 5.10 16.22
CA ASP A 179 8.17 4.80 17.58
C ASP A 179 9.28 4.10 18.39
N PRO A 180 10.04 4.84 19.21
CA PRO A 180 11.14 4.26 19.99
C PRO A 180 10.69 3.23 21.03
N GLY A 181 9.39 3.17 21.34
CA GLY A 181 8.80 2.18 22.24
C GLY A 181 8.49 0.84 21.57
N LEU A 182 8.56 0.75 20.24
CA LEU A 182 8.20 -0.44 19.49
C LEU A 182 9.43 -1.30 19.14
N GLY A 183 9.59 -2.41 19.83
CA GLY A 183 10.71 -3.35 19.61
C GLY A 183 10.53 -4.22 18.37
N ASN A 184 11.64 -4.83 17.89
CA ASN A 184 11.64 -5.71 16.72
C ASN A 184 10.70 -6.92 16.88
N GLU A 185 10.57 -7.48 18.06
CA GLU A 185 9.69 -8.62 18.34
C GLU A 185 8.22 -8.25 18.15
N GLU A 186 7.79 -7.15 18.77
CA GLU A 186 6.43 -6.64 18.64
C GLU A 186 6.11 -6.23 17.18
N LEU A 187 7.08 -5.63 16.48
CA LEU A 187 6.93 -5.27 15.08
C LEU A 187 6.75 -6.49 14.17
N ARG A 188 7.47 -7.59 14.44
CA ARG A 188 7.27 -8.87 13.75
C ARG A 188 5.89 -9.47 14.03
N ASP A 189 5.44 -9.42 15.28
CA ASP A 189 4.12 -9.92 15.67
C ASP A 189 2.99 -9.14 14.98
N TYR A 190 3.11 -7.81 14.91
CA TYR A 190 2.18 -6.99 14.13
C TYR A 190 2.25 -7.30 12.64
N ALA A 191 3.45 -7.50 12.07
CA ALA A 191 3.62 -7.87 10.67
C ALA A 191 2.91 -9.19 10.33
N CYS A 192 3.06 -10.21 11.17
CA CYS A 192 2.35 -11.48 11.03
C CYS A 192 0.83 -11.27 11.09
N THR A 193 0.35 -10.53 12.11
CA THR A 193 -1.09 -10.27 12.30
C THR A 193 -1.69 -9.53 11.09
N TRP A 194 -0.99 -8.51 10.55
CA TRP A 194 -1.41 -7.78 9.34
C TRP A 194 -1.52 -8.70 8.12
N LEU A 195 -0.47 -9.49 7.87
CA LEU A 195 -0.44 -10.37 6.69
C LEU A 195 -1.49 -11.49 6.78
N GLU A 196 -1.67 -12.09 7.95
CA GLU A 196 -2.69 -13.13 8.17
C GLU A 196 -4.10 -12.57 7.94
N ALA A 197 -4.43 -11.44 8.57
CA ALA A 197 -5.74 -10.80 8.44
C ALA A 197 -6.05 -10.37 7.02
N ALA A 198 -5.05 -9.85 6.29
CA ALA A 198 -5.19 -9.48 4.88
C ALA A 198 -5.16 -10.68 3.92
N GLY A 199 -5.04 -11.92 4.41
CA GLY A 199 -4.92 -13.12 3.57
C GLY A 199 -3.64 -13.18 2.76
N LEU A 200 -2.56 -12.56 3.25
CA LEU A 200 -1.27 -12.39 2.58
C LEU A 200 -0.12 -13.14 3.27
N ALA A 201 -0.44 -14.14 4.08
CA ALA A 201 0.58 -14.96 4.75
C ALA A 201 1.64 -15.44 3.76
N SER A 202 2.91 -15.30 4.12
CA SER A 202 4.07 -15.65 3.28
C SER A 202 4.24 -14.86 1.97
N MET A 203 3.45 -13.80 1.71
CA MET A 203 3.58 -12.98 0.49
C MET A 203 4.70 -11.93 0.56
N SER A 204 5.17 -11.59 1.78
CA SER A 204 6.33 -10.74 2.07
C SER A 204 6.90 -11.13 3.43
N ALA A 205 8.02 -10.54 3.85
CA ALA A 205 8.61 -10.82 5.16
C ALA A 205 9.42 -9.63 5.70
N LEU A 206 9.57 -9.58 7.03
CA LEU A 206 10.58 -8.78 7.71
C LEU A 206 11.73 -9.70 8.16
N THR A 207 12.96 -9.32 7.79
CA THR A 207 14.17 -10.09 8.10
C THR A 207 15.10 -9.24 8.95
N PRO A 208 15.67 -9.77 10.04
CA PRO A 208 16.68 -9.05 10.81
C PRO A 208 18.00 -9.00 10.08
N VAL A 209 18.66 -7.86 10.15
CA VAL A 209 20.08 -7.69 9.79
C VAL A 209 20.82 -7.14 11.00
N THR A 210 22.02 -7.64 11.27
CA THR A 210 22.85 -7.16 12.38
C THR A 210 23.75 -6.04 11.86
N LEU A 211 23.62 -4.85 12.45
CA LEU A 211 24.45 -3.69 12.15
C LEU A 211 25.83 -3.81 12.80
N SER A 212 26.80 -2.97 12.40
CA SER A 212 28.17 -2.97 12.91
C SER A 212 28.28 -2.72 14.41
N ASN A 213 27.29 -1.99 14.97
CA ASN A 213 27.18 -1.74 16.42
C ASN A 213 26.52 -2.88 17.20
N GLY A 214 26.25 -4.02 16.58
CA GLY A 214 25.59 -5.19 17.19
C GLY A 214 24.06 -5.10 17.29
N ARG A 215 23.45 -3.96 16.94
CA ARG A 215 21.99 -3.81 16.95
C ARG A 215 21.36 -4.60 15.80
N GLU A 216 20.26 -5.30 16.10
CA GLU A 216 19.40 -5.88 15.05
C GLU A 216 18.44 -4.83 14.51
N GLN A 217 18.38 -4.74 13.16
CA GLN A 217 17.45 -3.90 12.42
C GLN A 217 16.57 -4.77 11.53
N LEU A 218 15.25 -4.58 11.57
CA LEU A 218 14.36 -5.23 10.62
C LEU A 218 14.40 -4.52 9.26
N VAL A 219 14.47 -5.33 8.21
CA VAL A 219 14.43 -4.87 6.81
C VAL A 219 13.35 -5.62 6.03
N LEU A 220 12.87 -5.01 4.95
CA LEU A 220 11.83 -5.58 4.11
C LEU A 220 12.41 -6.59 3.12
N GLU A 221 11.95 -7.83 3.19
CA GLU A 221 12.27 -8.87 2.21
C GLU A 221 11.13 -8.98 1.17
N ARG A 222 11.19 -8.16 0.14
CA ARG A 222 10.19 -8.11 -0.93
C ARG A 222 10.15 -9.40 -1.74
N LYS A 223 8.93 -9.81 -2.14
CA LYS A 223 8.68 -10.95 -3.03
C LYS A 223 8.08 -10.56 -4.38
N ALA A 224 7.83 -9.28 -4.63
CA ALA A 224 7.42 -8.77 -5.93
C ALA A 224 8.22 -7.55 -6.35
N CYS A 225 8.50 -7.47 -7.65
CA CYS A 225 9.09 -6.29 -8.26
C CYS A 225 8.00 -5.35 -8.76
N CYS A 226 8.16 -4.04 -8.50
CA CYS A 226 7.29 -3.01 -9.06
C CYS A 226 7.66 -2.64 -10.50
N MET A 227 8.77 -3.18 -11.01
CA MET A 227 9.30 -2.97 -12.37
C MET A 227 9.65 -1.51 -12.72
N ALA A 228 9.77 -0.63 -11.73
CA ALA A 228 10.10 0.79 -11.95
C ALA A 228 11.45 1.00 -12.66
N TYR A 229 12.35 0.02 -12.61
CA TYR A 229 13.62 0.05 -13.36
C TYR A 229 13.44 0.00 -14.89
N LEU A 230 12.22 -0.27 -15.39
CA LEU A 230 11.89 -0.24 -16.82
C LEU A 230 11.55 1.15 -17.32
N CYS A 231 11.33 2.14 -16.44
CA CYS A 231 11.13 3.54 -16.82
C CYS A 231 12.45 4.17 -17.25
N ALA A 232 12.41 5.19 -18.13
CA ALA A 232 13.59 5.86 -18.68
C ALA A 232 14.59 6.31 -17.59
N ASP A 233 14.09 6.87 -16.49
CA ASP A 233 14.90 7.29 -15.35
C ASP A 233 14.86 6.28 -14.19
N GLY A 234 14.46 5.05 -14.47
CA GLY A 234 14.21 4.02 -13.46
C GLY A 234 15.48 3.42 -12.88
N ALA A 235 15.65 3.53 -11.56
CA ALA A 235 16.73 2.88 -10.82
C ALA A 235 16.28 1.54 -10.23
N ILE A 236 17.25 0.63 -10.09
CA ILE A 236 17.04 -0.63 -9.35
C ILE A 236 17.01 -0.31 -7.85
N CYS A 237 15.88 -0.54 -7.19
CA CYS A 237 15.75 -0.32 -5.75
C CYS A 237 16.57 -1.35 -4.95
N ASP A 238 17.03 -0.95 -3.74
CA ASP A 238 17.89 -1.80 -2.89
C ASP A 238 17.24 -3.13 -2.48
N SER A 239 15.92 -3.18 -2.44
CA SER A 239 15.15 -4.37 -2.12
C SER A 239 14.59 -5.11 -3.34
N CYS A 240 15.08 -4.84 -4.58
CA CYS A 240 14.52 -5.40 -5.81
C CYS A 240 14.68 -6.93 -5.89
N PRO A 241 13.59 -7.72 -5.88
CA PRO A 241 13.70 -9.19 -5.87
C PRO A 241 14.03 -9.79 -7.24
N THR A 242 13.88 -9.03 -8.33
CA THR A 242 14.09 -9.52 -9.70
C THR A 242 15.50 -9.27 -10.20
N GLN A 243 16.09 -8.14 -9.82
CA GLN A 243 17.38 -7.68 -10.36
C GLN A 243 18.55 -7.94 -9.40
N GLN A 244 18.30 -8.51 -8.21
CA GLN A 244 19.33 -8.72 -7.20
C GLN A 244 19.12 -10.02 -6.42
N SER A 245 20.23 -10.68 -6.05
CA SER A 245 20.18 -11.81 -5.13
C SER A 245 19.64 -11.39 -3.75
N ARG A 246 19.14 -12.36 -2.97
CA ARG A 246 18.68 -12.10 -1.60
C ARG A 246 19.80 -11.49 -0.73
N GLU A 247 21.00 -12.01 -0.83
CA GLU A 247 22.18 -11.54 -0.09
C GLU A 247 22.51 -10.07 -0.42
N MET A 248 22.50 -9.73 -1.72
CA MET A 248 22.75 -8.37 -2.17
C MET A 248 21.73 -7.39 -1.60
N ARG A 249 20.45 -7.76 -1.61
CA ARG A 249 19.36 -6.92 -1.07
C ARG A 249 19.50 -6.69 0.44
N LEU A 250 19.80 -7.73 1.20
CA LEU A 250 20.00 -7.61 2.65
C LEU A 250 21.23 -6.76 2.97
N ARG A 251 22.33 -6.93 2.21
CA ARG A 251 23.55 -6.12 2.36
C ARG A 251 23.28 -4.64 2.10
N ARG A 252 22.61 -4.26 0.99
CA ARG A 252 22.29 -2.87 0.66
C ARG A 252 21.38 -2.22 1.70
N GLN A 253 20.36 -2.94 2.17
CA GLN A 253 19.50 -2.43 3.22
C GLN A 253 20.24 -2.28 4.56
N LYS A 254 21.19 -3.18 4.88
CA LYS A 254 22.07 -3.03 6.05
C LYS A 254 22.95 -1.78 5.91
N GLU A 255 23.64 -1.60 4.76
CA GLU A 255 24.47 -0.43 4.46
C GLU A 255 23.64 0.87 4.60
N TYR A 256 22.40 0.91 4.08
CA TYR A 256 21.51 2.06 4.27
C TYR A 256 21.32 2.39 5.75
N TRP A 257 21.03 1.40 6.59
CA TRP A 257 20.81 1.64 8.03
C TRP A 257 22.09 1.98 8.79
N GLU A 258 23.25 1.53 8.36
CA GLU A 258 24.52 1.92 8.96
C GLU A 258 24.86 3.41 8.76
N HIS A 259 24.34 4.01 7.69
CA HIS A 259 24.54 5.43 7.40
C HIS A 259 23.42 6.34 7.95
N HIS A 260 22.27 5.80 8.36
CA HIS A 260 21.09 6.59 8.73
C HIS A 260 20.55 6.25 10.14
N ALA A 261 21.25 5.38 10.89
CA ALA A 261 20.85 4.95 12.24
C ALA A 261 21.43 5.80 13.36
#